data_77f8526ee0e759ce88809302ac6b87c8
#
_entry.id   77f8526ee0e759ce88809302ac6b87c8
#
_cell.length_a   1.000
_cell.length_b   1.000
_cell.length_c   1.000
_cell.angle_alpha   90.00
_cell.angle_beta   90.00
_cell.angle_gamma   90.00
#
_symmetry.space_group_name_H-M   'P 1'
#
loop_
_entity.id
_entity.type
_entity.pdbx_description
1 polymer ?
#
loop_
_entity_poly.entity_id
_entity_poly.type
_entity_poly.pdbx_seq_one_letter_code
_entity_poly.pdbx_strand_id
1 'polypeptide(L)'
;MTTFATGTTLVDKVALQNRLFAALSAMFAKEVPLYDKSLLVNHATNRAICTLLSKLYTGFTMSDEDLERTSGERHGAIRIGRPDEYRWIGRLFACFAMEPHNFYDMTCVGSKSQPIIATAFRSIVRPEHRVFTSLLMTDYFDPETRVRIEEVLAKRTVFSARAKELIEKSERQGGLAAADADDLIRECTERIFKWTGAARGHQLYKDLSASGFKIAADISCFQSHHLNHLTPNTFSIDLYTAAMKHCLGEQDATWFAARAETVLGRIAAEAAADTHRDSMKLHFKHIPLDEIAKWSRASMSPAELTSLLKTLAAQLTAEFAKPEYALSKLKHAGFKDFTEGPSEDTPVLLRQDAYKALTEAVRFTEDDGTVAETTHTARFGEIEERFYACTPTGRALYDTCLAEADAGREKDPSLPKRDMAAYEAAYRAPFAPFAKTLPGLIGQGYVYARYAPTAQGIAAANAGRALPTDLMKLVELGFVEYEGQRYEDFLPVSAAGIFASNLQQYGTKSTAHVRPTYSQAQLEEILGKRIIDSTTVYAGIDAESKLDTWKKLGLLAQVPAAERAALESAVSAYHAAVGA
;
A
#
# COMPACT_ATOMS: atom_id res chain seq x y z
N MET A 1 23.68 -11.04 11.82
CA MET A 1 24.12 -12.35 11.25
C MET A 1 24.21 -13.35 12.38
N THR A 2 23.39 -14.40 12.35
CA THR A 2 23.41 -15.47 13.34
C THR A 2 24.19 -16.65 12.75
N THR A 3 25.27 -17.04 13.39
CA THR A 3 26.12 -18.18 12.95
C THR A 3 25.66 -19.43 13.69
N PHE A 4 25.24 -20.46 12.98
CA PHE A 4 24.95 -21.77 13.53
C PHE A 4 26.20 -22.68 13.50
N ALA A 5 26.22 -23.75 14.31
CA ALA A 5 27.35 -24.67 14.56
C ALA A 5 28.00 -25.30 13.30
N THR A 6 27.50 -25.07 12.09
CA THR A 6 28.06 -25.58 10.82
C THR A 6 28.82 -24.53 10.01
N GLY A 7 29.04 -23.32 10.54
CA GLY A 7 29.80 -22.27 9.82
C GLY A 7 29.07 -21.64 8.62
N THR A 8 27.81 -22.01 8.33
CA THR A 8 27.04 -21.46 7.20
C THR A 8 26.44 -20.11 7.59
N THR A 9 26.77 -19.04 6.86
CA THR A 9 26.21 -17.71 7.06
C THR A 9 24.82 -17.66 6.44
N LEU A 10 23.79 -17.34 7.24
CA LEU A 10 22.42 -17.14 6.78
C LEU A 10 22.21 -15.72 6.27
N VAL A 11 21.42 -15.59 5.21
CA VAL A 11 21.01 -14.29 4.69
C VAL A 11 20.02 -13.65 5.67
N ASP A 12 20.16 -12.34 5.91
CA ASP A 12 19.18 -11.58 6.67
C ASP A 12 17.81 -11.60 5.95
N LYS A 13 16.75 -11.91 6.69
CA LYS A 13 15.40 -12.09 6.12
C LYS A 13 14.82 -10.81 5.55
N VAL A 14 15.16 -9.63 6.11
CA VAL A 14 14.72 -8.34 5.58
C VAL A 14 15.46 -7.98 4.30
N ALA A 15 16.77 -8.25 4.25
CA ALA A 15 17.54 -8.13 3.01
C ALA A 15 17.00 -9.08 1.94
N LEU A 16 16.60 -10.30 2.33
CA LEU A 16 15.99 -11.26 1.42
C LEU A 16 14.61 -10.80 0.92
N GLN A 17 13.81 -10.13 1.76
CA GLN A 17 12.55 -9.50 1.37
C GLN A 17 12.77 -8.46 0.27
N ASN A 18 13.72 -7.55 0.44
CA ASN A 18 14.03 -6.54 -0.59
C ASN A 18 14.44 -7.18 -1.93
N ARG A 19 15.23 -8.25 -1.88
CA ARG A 19 15.62 -9.03 -3.08
C ARG A 19 14.41 -9.70 -3.74
N LEU A 20 13.49 -10.26 -2.96
CA LEU A 20 12.24 -10.83 -3.48
C LEU A 20 11.43 -9.76 -4.24
N PHE A 21 11.19 -8.61 -3.63
CA PHE A 21 10.38 -7.57 -4.28
C PHE A 21 11.04 -6.94 -5.50
N ALA A 22 12.37 -6.81 -5.51
CA ALA A 22 13.11 -6.43 -6.71
C ALA A 22 12.93 -7.46 -7.84
N ALA A 23 13.01 -8.76 -7.52
CA ALA A 23 12.81 -9.84 -8.49
C ALA A 23 11.35 -9.92 -8.97
N LEU A 24 10.37 -9.75 -8.09
CA LEU A 24 8.95 -9.67 -8.45
C LEU A 24 8.65 -8.47 -9.34
N SER A 25 9.23 -7.31 -9.06
CA SER A 25 9.10 -6.11 -9.89
C SER A 25 9.68 -6.34 -11.30
N ALA A 26 10.87 -6.94 -11.39
CA ALA A 26 11.49 -7.28 -12.67
C ALA A 26 10.70 -8.34 -13.47
N MET A 27 10.10 -9.31 -12.78
CA MET A 27 9.20 -10.30 -13.40
C MET A 27 7.94 -9.62 -13.94
N PHE A 28 7.28 -8.82 -13.09
CA PHE A 28 6.01 -8.18 -13.45
C PHE A 28 6.19 -7.14 -14.57
N ALA A 29 7.32 -6.42 -14.60
CA ALA A 29 7.68 -5.50 -15.67
C ALA A 29 7.80 -6.20 -17.05
N LYS A 30 8.32 -7.44 -17.09
CA LYS A 30 8.37 -8.24 -18.32
C LYS A 30 7.00 -8.76 -18.75
N GLU A 31 6.15 -9.10 -17.79
CA GLU A 31 4.79 -9.60 -18.05
C GLU A 31 3.81 -8.47 -18.42
N VAL A 32 3.99 -7.29 -17.86
CA VAL A 32 3.13 -6.11 -18.02
C VAL A 32 4.00 -4.91 -18.44
N PRO A 33 4.30 -4.74 -19.74
CA PRO A 33 5.18 -3.65 -20.21
C PRO A 33 4.73 -2.24 -19.80
N LEU A 34 3.43 -2.02 -19.62
CA LEU A 34 2.90 -0.75 -19.13
C LEU A 34 3.34 -0.48 -17.69
N TYR A 35 3.45 -1.50 -16.84
CA TYR A 35 3.98 -1.37 -15.49
C TYR A 35 5.45 -0.90 -15.52
N ASP A 36 6.30 -1.50 -16.33
CA ASP A 36 7.70 -1.07 -16.48
C ASP A 36 7.80 0.43 -16.82
N LYS A 37 6.99 0.87 -17.79
CA LYS A 37 6.94 2.28 -18.21
C LYS A 37 6.34 3.20 -17.14
N SER A 38 5.37 2.72 -16.39
CA SER A 38 4.79 3.48 -15.28
C SER A 38 5.80 3.78 -14.17
N LEU A 39 6.79 2.90 -13.95
CA LEU A 39 7.90 3.15 -13.03
C LEU A 39 8.79 4.30 -13.51
N LEU A 40 9.05 4.42 -14.82
CA LEU A 40 9.80 5.56 -15.38
C LEU A 40 9.05 6.87 -15.17
N VAL A 41 7.74 6.89 -15.41
CA VAL A 41 6.90 8.07 -15.17
C VAL A 41 6.91 8.44 -13.69
N ASN A 42 6.75 7.47 -12.78
CA ASN A 42 6.82 7.69 -11.34
C ASN A 42 8.17 8.28 -10.91
N HIS A 43 9.27 7.71 -11.41
CA HIS A 43 10.61 8.21 -11.10
C HIS A 43 10.81 9.65 -11.57
N ALA A 44 10.36 10.00 -12.79
CA ALA A 44 10.47 11.36 -13.32
C ALA A 44 9.64 12.37 -12.50
N THR A 45 8.40 12.02 -12.12
CA THR A 45 7.56 12.89 -11.29
C THR A 45 8.13 13.07 -9.87
N ASN A 46 8.60 11.99 -9.24
CA ASN A 46 9.23 12.05 -7.92
C ASN A 46 10.52 12.89 -7.96
N ARG A 47 11.35 12.77 -9.01
CA ARG A 47 12.53 13.59 -9.21
C ARG A 47 12.19 15.08 -9.34
N ALA A 48 11.13 15.42 -10.06
CA ALA A 48 10.69 16.82 -10.19
C ALA A 48 10.26 17.41 -8.84
N ILE A 49 9.57 16.62 -8.00
CA ILE A 49 9.19 17.03 -6.64
C ILE A 49 10.47 17.24 -5.79
N CYS A 50 11.43 16.32 -5.83
CA CYS A 50 12.70 16.49 -5.13
C CYS A 50 13.46 17.74 -5.62
N THR A 51 13.39 18.05 -6.91
CA THR A 51 13.98 19.27 -7.47
C THR A 51 13.27 20.52 -6.92
N LEU A 52 11.94 20.52 -6.85
CA LEU A 52 11.18 21.60 -6.21
C LEU A 52 11.60 21.76 -4.74
N LEU A 53 11.61 20.66 -3.97
CA LEU A 53 11.96 20.69 -2.54
C LEU A 53 13.38 21.16 -2.30
N SER A 54 14.35 20.82 -3.17
CA SER A 54 15.74 21.32 -3.08
C SER A 54 15.87 22.83 -3.27
N LYS A 55 14.88 23.47 -3.89
CA LYS A 55 14.79 24.93 -4.01
C LYS A 55 14.03 25.58 -2.87
N LEU A 56 13.11 24.85 -2.24
CA LEU A 56 12.30 25.33 -1.10
C LEU A 56 13.01 25.15 0.24
N TYR A 57 13.91 24.17 0.35
CA TYR A 57 14.65 23.87 1.58
C TYR A 57 16.15 23.89 1.35
N THR A 58 16.86 24.78 2.05
CA THR A 58 18.32 24.73 2.16
C THR A 58 18.73 23.49 2.95
N GLY A 59 19.69 22.75 2.46
CA GLY A 59 20.16 21.49 3.05
C GLY A 59 19.44 20.25 2.55
N PHE A 60 18.31 20.38 1.85
CA PHE A 60 17.67 19.25 1.20
C PHE A 60 18.59 18.68 0.10
N THR A 61 18.91 17.39 0.23
CA THR A 61 19.62 16.64 -0.80
C THR A 61 18.92 15.30 -0.98
N MET A 62 18.83 14.84 -2.23
CA MET A 62 18.29 13.54 -2.58
C MET A 62 19.25 12.90 -3.57
N SER A 63 19.93 11.83 -3.15
CA SER A 63 20.72 11.01 -4.06
C SER A 63 19.81 10.17 -4.97
N ASP A 64 20.35 9.71 -6.10
CA ASP A 64 19.61 8.78 -6.96
C ASP A 64 19.30 7.46 -6.22
N GLU A 65 20.18 7.00 -5.33
CA GLU A 65 19.96 5.84 -4.48
C GLU A 65 18.82 6.03 -3.50
N ASP A 66 18.74 7.19 -2.83
CA ASP A 66 17.65 7.50 -1.89
C ASP A 66 16.31 7.67 -2.62
N LEU A 67 16.32 8.28 -3.80
CA LEU A 67 15.14 8.41 -4.65
C LEU A 67 14.64 7.03 -5.11
N GLU A 68 15.54 6.14 -5.54
CA GLU A 68 15.21 4.78 -5.93
C GLU A 68 14.69 3.97 -4.72
N ARG A 69 15.33 4.09 -3.57
CA ARG A 69 14.89 3.41 -2.34
C ARG A 69 13.49 3.86 -1.91
N THR A 70 13.20 5.15 -1.95
CA THR A 70 11.90 5.71 -1.55
C THR A 70 10.81 5.37 -2.57
N SER A 71 11.14 5.41 -3.88
CA SER A 71 10.24 4.99 -4.96
C SER A 71 10.16 3.47 -5.10
N GLY A 72 11.06 2.73 -4.46
CA GLY A 72 11.21 1.27 -4.53
C GLY A 72 10.22 0.50 -3.66
N GLU A 73 9.48 1.18 -2.78
CA GLU A 73 8.42 0.57 -1.98
C GLU A 73 7.33 -0.05 -2.87
N ARG A 74 6.92 -1.28 -2.54
CA ARG A 74 5.96 -2.04 -3.35
C ARG A 74 4.91 -2.71 -2.50
N HIS A 75 3.66 -2.68 -2.97
CA HIS A 75 2.71 -3.69 -2.55
C HIS A 75 2.17 -4.48 -3.74
N GLY A 76 1.76 -5.72 -3.49
CA GLY A 76 1.15 -6.58 -4.49
C GLY A 76 -0.10 -7.27 -3.96
N ALA A 77 -0.81 -7.96 -4.85
CA ALA A 77 -1.92 -8.82 -4.49
C ALA A 77 -1.82 -10.16 -5.20
N ILE A 78 -2.10 -11.22 -4.45
CA ILE A 78 -2.21 -12.59 -4.95
C ILE A 78 -3.53 -13.22 -4.51
N ARG A 79 -3.96 -14.22 -5.24
CA ARG A 79 -5.22 -14.94 -5.02
C ARG A 79 -4.97 -16.43 -4.90
N ILE A 80 -5.56 -17.05 -3.88
CA ILE A 80 -5.28 -18.44 -3.49
C ILE A 80 -6.59 -19.21 -3.43
N GLY A 81 -6.61 -20.42 -3.98
CA GLY A 81 -7.83 -21.21 -4.11
C GLY A 81 -8.04 -22.20 -2.98
N ARG A 82 -6.97 -22.70 -2.34
CA ARG A 82 -7.08 -23.79 -1.37
C ARG A 82 -6.46 -23.44 -0.02
N PRO A 83 -7.04 -23.92 1.09
CA PRO A 83 -6.51 -23.69 2.44
C PRO A 83 -5.08 -24.21 2.65
N ASP A 84 -4.73 -25.37 2.06
CA ASP A 84 -3.38 -25.92 2.17
C ASP A 84 -2.34 -25.08 1.43
N GLU A 85 -2.68 -24.53 0.25
CA GLU A 85 -1.83 -23.56 -0.48
C GLU A 85 -1.66 -22.27 0.33
N TYR A 86 -2.73 -21.81 1.01
CA TYR A 86 -2.69 -20.60 1.84
C TYR A 86 -1.74 -20.77 3.03
N ARG A 87 -1.74 -21.95 3.65
CA ARG A 87 -0.77 -22.29 4.71
C ARG A 87 0.67 -22.26 4.20
N TRP A 88 0.92 -22.76 2.99
CA TRP A 88 2.26 -22.66 2.36
C TRP A 88 2.66 -21.22 2.08
N ILE A 89 1.74 -20.37 1.65
CA ILE A 89 2.01 -18.92 1.47
C ILE A 89 2.42 -18.26 2.79
N GLY A 90 1.72 -18.54 3.89
CA GLY A 90 2.09 -18.02 5.21
C GLY A 90 3.50 -18.45 5.65
N ARG A 91 3.86 -19.70 5.40
CA ARG A 91 5.21 -20.23 5.67
C ARG A 91 6.26 -19.64 4.74
N LEU A 92 5.93 -19.47 3.46
CA LEU A 92 6.80 -18.82 2.48
C LEU A 92 7.13 -17.38 2.88
N PHE A 93 6.13 -16.55 3.20
CA PHE A 93 6.35 -15.17 3.58
C PHE A 93 7.14 -15.02 4.89
N ALA A 94 7.05 -15.97 5.82
CA ALA A 94 7.89 -15.99 7.01
C ALA A 94 9.40 -16.17 6.72
N CYS A 95 9.78 -16.76 5.58
CA CYS A 95 11.16 -16.79 5.11
C CYS A 95 11.70 -15.39 4.78
N PHE A 96 10.83 -14.44 4.54
CA PHE A 96 11.11 -13.05 4.16
C PHE A 96 10.77 -12.05 5.29
N ALA A 97 10.68 -12.49 6.54
CA ALA A 97 10.29 -11.68 7.69
C ALA A 97 8.95 -10.95 7.53
N MET A 98 8.00 -11.57 6.84
CA MET A 98 6.65 -11.03 6.64
C MET A 98 5.63 -11.84 7.44
N GLU A 99 4.83 -11.15 8.24
CA GLU A 99 3.80 -11.72 9.09
C GLU A 99 2.39 -11.25 8.66
N PRO A 100 1.33 -12.04 8.89
CA PRO A 100 -0.02 -11.66 8.51
C PRO A 100 -0.55 -10.53 9.40
N HIS A 101 -1.11 -9.50 8.76
CA HIS A 101 -1.68 -8.32 9.41
C HIS A 101 -3.09 -8.08 8.92
N ASN A 102 -4.00 -7.84 9.83
CA ASN A 102 -5.41 -7.57 9.63
C ASN A 102 -6.17 -8.71 8.94
N PHE A 103 -7.39 -8.91 9.35
CA PHE A 103 -8.36 -9.80 8.71
C PHE A 103 -9.34 -8.96 7.88
N TYR A 104 -9.61 -9.41 6.67
CA TYR A 104 -10.54 -8.76 5.75
C TYR A 104 -11.58 -9.76 5.26
N ASP A 105 -12.85 -9.57 5.63
CA ASP A 105 -13.97 -10.33 5.09
C ASP A 105 -14.59 -9.56 3.91
N MET A 106 -14.37 -10.05 2.70
CA MET A 106 -14.90 -9.45 1.48
C MET A 106 -16.26 -10.04 1.09
N THR A 107 -16.80 -10.98 1.85
CA THR A 107 -18.08 -11.63 1.55
C THR A 107 -19.30 -10.78 1.92
N CYS A 108 -19.11 -9.74 2.75
CA CYS A 108 -20.17 -8.92 3.32
C CYS A 108 -19.99 -7.39 3.06
N VAL A 109 -19.33 -6.99 1.98
CA VAL A 109 -19.10 -5.57 1.62
C VAL A 109 -20.16 -5.01 0.65
N GLY A 110 -21.41 -5.33 0.87
CA GLY A 110 -22.55 -4.83 0.10
C GLY A 110 -22.55 -5.32 -1.36
N SER A 111 -22.79 -4.43 -2.31
CA SER A 111 -22.77 -4.75 -3.75
C SER A 111 -21.39 -5.16 -4.29
N LYS A 112 -20.32 -4.89 -3.53
CA LYS A 112 -18.94 -5.23 -3.86
C LYS A 112 -18.50 -6.58 -3.28
N SER A 113 -19.41 -7.34 -2.65
CA SER A 113 -19.10 -8.62 -2.01
C SER A 113 -18.51 -9.64 -2.99
N GLN A 114 -17.46 -10.33 -2.55
CA GLN A 114 -16.76 -11.39 -3.28
C GLN A 114 -16.58 -12.61 -2.37
N PRO A 115 -16.51 -13.82 -2.89
CA PRO A 115 -16.39 -15.06 -2.10
C PRO A 115 -14.95 -15.27 -1.59
N ILE A 116 -14.38 -14.27 -0.94
CA ILE A 116 -12.99 -14.30 -0.45
C ILE A 116 -12.86 -13.71 0.95
N ILE A 117 -11.96 -14.28 1.73
CA ILE A 117 -11.40 -13.68 2.94
C ILE A 117 -9.91 -13.42 2.72
N ALA A 118 -9.32 -12.49 3.46
CA ALA A 118 -7.95 -12.08 3.19
C ALA A 118 -7.19 -11.65 4.44
N THR A 119 -5.86 -11.66 4.34
CA THR A 119 -4.94 -10.93 5.20
C THR A 119 -3.85 -10.28 4.34
N ALA A 120 -3.08 -9.37 4.91
CA ALA A 120 -1.91 -8.82 4.25
C ALA A 120 -0.63 -9.32 4.94
N PHE A 121 0.38 -9.68 4.17
CA PHE A 121 1.70 -10.01 4.72
C PHE A 121 2.62 -8.80 4.60
N ARG A 122 3.22 -8.40 5.69
CA ARG A 122 4.25 -7.36 5.77
C ARG A 122 5.20 -7.59 6.95
N SER A 123 6.35 -6.95 6.92
CA SER A 123 7.26 -6.95 8.07
C SER A 123 6.77 -5.99 9.17
N ILE A 124 6.98 -6.36 10.42
CA ILE A 124 6.73 -5.49 11.58
C ILE A 124 7.75 -4.34 11.63
N VAL A 125 9.01 -4.64 11.31
CA VAL A 125 10.13 -3.68 11.45
C VAL A 125 10.45 -2.92 10.16
N ARG A 126 10.08 -3.47 9.00
CA ARG A 126 10.33 -2.90 7.66
C ARG A 126 9.10 -3.08 6.77
N PRO A 127 8.03 -2.31 6.99
CA PRO A 127 6.74 -2.49 6.33
C PRO A 127 6.68 -1.93 4.89
N GLU A 128 7.82 -1.58 4.29
CA GLU A 128 7.89 -1.01 2.95
C GLU A 128 7.34 -1.92 1.86
N HIS A 129 7.41 -3.25 2.09
CA HIS A 129 6.89 -4.24 1.16
C HIS A 129 5.75 -5.03 1.79
N ARG A 130 4.68 -5.21 1.02
CA ARG A 130 3.49 -5.90 1.50
C ARG A 130 2.76 -6.63 0.38
N VAL A 131 2.07 -7.72 0.74
CA VAL A 131 1.25 -8.49 -0.20
C VAL A 131 -0.12 -8.75 0.40
N PHE A 132 -1.16 -8.29 -0.29
CA PHE A 132 -2.54 -8.66 0.03
C PHE A 132 -2.82 -10.05 -0.49
N THR A 133 -3.31 -10.93 0.37
CA THR A 133 -3.54 -12.35 0.03
C THR A 133 -4.99 -12.72 0.25
N SER A 134 -5.67 -13.12 -0.82
CA SER A 134 -7.07 -13.53 -0.79
C SER A 134 -7.18 -15.06 -0.82
N LEU A 135 -8.07 -15.63 -0.01
CA LEU A 135 -8.45 -17.03 -0.06
C LEU A 135 -9.89 -17.18 -0.55
N LEU A 136 -10.08 -18.02 -1.57
CA LEU A 136 -11.41 -18.35 -2.06
C LEU A 136 -12.17 -19.21 -1.04
N MET A 137 -13.38 -18.79 -0.71
CA MET A 137 -14.29 -19.53 0.16
C MET A 137 -15.26 -20.33 -0.70
N THR A 138 -14.96 -21.62 -0.92
CA THR A 138 -15.75 -22.47 -1.82
C THR A 138 -17.13 -22.80 -1.27
N ASP A 139 -17.31 -22.78 0.04
CA ASP A 139 -18.59 -22.94 0.73
C ASP A 139 -19.55 -21.73 0.59
N TYR A 140 -19.09 -20.65 -0.04
CA TYR A 140 -19.93 -19.53 -0.46
C TYR A 140 -20.88 -19.91 -1.62
N PHE A 141 -20.53 -20.94 -2.38
CA PHE A 141 -21.27 -21.41 -3.54
C PHE A 141 -22.24 -22.56 -3.20
N ASP A 142 -23.19 -22.79 -4.08
CA ASP A 142 -24.03 -23.99 -4.02
C ASP A 142 -23.18 -25.27 -4.11
N PRO A 143 -23.70 -26.42 -3.63
CA PRO A 143 -22.92 -27.65 -3.57
C PRO A 143 -22.37 -28.14 -4.92
N GLU A 144 -23.12 -27.95 -6.03
CA GLU A 144 -22.68 -28.35 -7.37
C GLU A 144 -21.52 -27.50 -7.87
N THR A 145 -21.66 -26.19 -7.79
CA THR A 145 -20.60 -25.23 -8.16
C THR A 145 -19.36 -25.41 -7.28
N ARG A 146 -19.55 -25.63 -5.98
CA ARG A 146 -18.47 -25.92 -5.04
C ARG A 146 -17.64 -27.14 -5.48
N VAL A 147 -18.27 -28.27 -5.75
CA VAL A 147 -17.59 -29.50 -6.18
C VAL A 147 -16.76 -29.23 -7.45
N ARG A 148 -17.34 -28.58 -8.43
CA ARG A 148 -16.64 -28.24 -9.69
C ARG A 148 -15.42 -27.37 -9.46
N ILE A 149 -15.50 -26.37 -8.57
CA ILE A 149 -14.36 -25.51 -8.18
C ILE A 149 -13.27 -26.36 -7.52
N GLU A 150 -13.63 -27.17 -6.54
CA GLU A 150 -12.69 -27.99 -5.78
C GLU A 150 -12.00 -29.04 -6.66
N GLU A 151 -12.69 -29.65 -7.64
CA GLU A 151 -12.12 -30.58 -8.62
C GLU A 151 -11.07 -29.91 -9.51
N VAL A 152 -11.32 -28.70 -10.01
CA VAL A 152 -10.34 -27.95 -10.82
C VAL A 152 -9.13 -27.56 -9.99
N LEU A 153 -9.35 -27.06 -8.78
CA LEU A 153 -8.28 -26.70 -7.86
C LEU A 153 -7.41 -27.87 -7.42
N ALA A 154 -7.99 -29.08 -7.26
CA ALA A 154 -7.26 -30.28 -6.85
C ALA A 154 -6.19 -30.72 -7.89
N LYS A 155 -6.38 -30.36 -9.16
CA LYS A 155 -5.45 -30.70 -10.27
C LYS A 155 -4.24 -29.76 -10.34
N ARG A 156 -4.20 -28.71 -9.50
CA ARG A 156 -3.15 -27.70 -9.51
C ARG A 156 -2.03 -28.03 -8.53
N THR A 157 -0.78 -27.78 -8.94
CA THR A 157 0.41 -27.84 -8.08
C THR A 157 1.20 -26.56 -8.20
N VAL A 158 1.00 -25.64 -7.26
CA VAL A 158 1.70 -24.33 -7.25
C VAL A 158 3.08 -24.46 -6.62
N PHE A 159 3.18 -25.11 -5.46
CA PHE A 159 4.46 -25.30 -4.77
C PHE A 159 5.15 -26.59 -5.24
N SER A 160 6.36 -26.45 -5.79
CA SER A 160 7.23 -27.57 -6.10
C SER A 160 7.72 -28.29 -4.83
N ALA A 161 8.24 -29.51 -4.97
CA ALA A 161 8.93 -30.20 -3.87
C ALA A 161 10.12 -29.38 -3.38
N ARG A 162 10.87 -28.72 -4.30
CA ARG A 162 12.02 -27.87 -3.95
C ARG A 162 11.62 -26.64 -3.16
N ALA A 163 10.54 -25.94 -3.56
CA ALA A 163 10.03 -24.80 -2.80
C ALA A 163 9.65 -25.20 -1.37
N LYS A 164 8.96 -26.32 -1.20
CA LYS A 164 8.57 -26.85 0.12
C LYS A 164 9.80 -27.19 0.97
N GLU A 165 10.77 -27.89 0.39
CA GLU A 165 12.05 -28.24 1.04
C GLU A 165 12.77 -26.99 1.55
N LEU A 166 12.86 -25.92 0.73
CA LEU A 166 13.55 -24.68 1.09
C LEU A 166 12.81 -23.94 2.22
N ILE A 167 11.48 -23.90 2.19
CA ILE A 167 10.67 -23.32 3.26
C ILE A 167 10.91 -24.07 4.57
N GLU A 168 10.82 -25.40 4.55
CA GLU A 168 11.07 -26.24 5.73
C GLU A 168 12.51 -26.13 6.23
N LYS A 169 13.46 -25.97 5.33
CA LYS A 169 14.87 -25.72 5.70
C LYS A 169 15.02 -24.39 6.40
N SER A 170 14.38 -23.33 5.89
CA SER A 170 14.36 -22.01 6.54
C SER A 170 13.78 -22.06 7.94
N GLU A 171 12.71 -22.81 8.15
CA GLU A 171 12.09 -22.98 9.47
C GLU A 171 13.01 -23.70 10.45
N ARG A 172 13.62 -24.81 10.03
CA ARG A 172 14.52 -25.60 10.89
C ARG A 172 15.81 -24.86 11.26
N GLN A 173 16.35 -24.02 10.35
CA GLN A 173 17.64 -23.35 10.53
C GLN A 173 17.54 -21.88 10.94
N GLY A 174 16.30 -21.34 11.00
CA GLY A 174 16.04 -19.92 11.27
C GLY A 174 16.29 -18.98 10.07
N GLY A 175 16.63 -19.52 8.89
CA GLY A 175 16.90 -18.76 7.66
C GLY A 175 17.51 -19.63 6.56
N LEU A 176 17.96 -19.01 5.48
CA LEU A 176 18.56 -19.67 4.32
C LEU A 176 19.98 -19.16 4.04
N ALA A 177 20.85 -20.03 3.56
CA ALA A 177 22.12 -19.65 2.96
C ALA A 177 21.87 -18.99 1.59
N ALA A 178 22.86 -18.25 1.07
CA ALA A 178 22.71 -17.45 -0.14
C ALA A 178 22.18 -18.25 -1.35
N ALA A 179 22.73 -19.44 -1.63
CA ALA A 179 22.29 -20.28 -2.75
C ALA A 179 20.84 -20.77 -2.61
N ASP A 180 20.44 -21.20 -1.41
CA ASP A 180 19.06 -21.62 -1.14
C ASP A 180 18.08 -20.44 -1.19
N ALA A 181 18.52 -19.25 -0.76
CA ALA A 181 17.75 -18.03 -0.86
C ALA A 181 17.51 -17.63 -2.33
N ASP A 182 18.52 -17.77 -3.18
CA ASP A 182 18.42 -17.55 -4.64
C ASP A 182 17.44 -18.54 -5.29
N ASP A 183 17.52 -19.81 -4.90
CA ASP A 183 16.60 -20.85 -5.36
C ASP A 183 15.16 -20.54 -4.95
N LEU A 184 14.92 -20.10 -3.70
CA LEU A 184 13.58 -19.76 -3.24
C LEU A 184 13.00 -18.54 -3.99
N ILE A 185 13.80 -17.50 -4.24
CA ILE A 185 13.38 -16.35 -5.07
C ILE A 185 13.03 -16.81 -6.50
N ARG A 186 13.82 -17.73 -7.07
CA ARG A 186 13.55 -18.28 -8.40
C ARG A 186 12.22 -19.06 -8.43
N GLU A 187 11.95 -19.91 -7.43
CA GLU A 187 10.64 -20.59 -7.29
C GLU A 187 9.48 -19.58 -7.21
N CYS A 188 9.66 -18.47 -6.51
CA CYS A 188 8.67 -17.41 -6.45
C CYS A 188 8.41 -16.78 -7.83
N THR A 189 9.46 -16.41 -8.56
CA THR A 189 9.36 -15.62 -9.80
C THR A 189 9.16 -16.44 -11.07
N GLU A 190 9.54 -17.71 -11.08
CA GLU A 190 9.38 -18.57 -12.24
C GLU A 190 8.17 -19.50 -12.17
N ARG A 191 7.58 -19.67 -10.97
CA ARG A 191 6.49 -20.61 -10.74
C ARG A 191 5.34 -20.04 -9.90
N ILE A 192 5.58 -19.69 -8.61
CA ILE A 192 4.50 -19.43 -7.66
C ILE A 192 3.70 -18.19 -8.05
N PHE A 193 4.41 -17.08 -8.36
CA PHE A 193 3.79 -15.78 -8.64
C PHE A 193 3.76 -15.39 -10.11
N LYS A 194 4.26 -16.27 -10.98
CA LYS A 194 4.36 -16.00 -12.41
C LYS A 194 3.02 -16.13 -13.11
N TRP A 195 2.70 -15.18 -14.00
CA TRP A 195 1.63 -15.32 -14.96
C TRP A 195 2.02 -16.24 -16.09
N THR A 196 1.23 -17.27 -16.35
CA THR A 196 1.50 -18.22 -17.45
C THR A 196 0.44 -18.18 -18.54
N GLY A 197 -0.72 -17.55 -18.28
CA GLY A 197 -1.89 -17.62 -19.16
C GLY A 197 -2.49 -19.02 -19.28
N ALA A 198 -1.95 -20.01 -18.56
CA ALA A 198 -2.45 -21.39 -18.57
C ALA A 198 -3.59 -21.57 -17.55
N ALA A 199 -4.67 -22.20 -18.00
CA ALA A 199 -5.87 -22.42 -17.21
C ALA A 199 -6.49 -23.81 -17.47
N ARG A 200 -7.42 -24.21 -16.59
CA ARG A 200 -8.26 -25.41 -16.68
C ARG A 200 -9.69 -25.07 -16.30
N GLY A 201 -10.63 -25.91 -16.75
CA GLY A 201 -12.05 -25.76 -16.41
C GLY A 201 -12.71 -24.62 -17.19
N HIS A 202 -12.57 -24.61 -18.53
CA HIS A 202 -13.10 -23.55 -19.38
C HIS A 202 -14.61 -23.30 -19.19
N GLN A 203 -15.41 -24.37 -19.01
CA GLN A 203 -16.84 -24.20 -18.78
C GLN A 203 -17.10 -23.58 -17.40
N LEU A 204 -16.39 -24.02 -16.35
CA LEU A 204 -16.47 -23.41 -15.02
C LEU A 204 -16.09 -21.92 -15.05
N TYR A 205 -15.03 -21.57 -15.78
CA TYR A 205 -14.61 -20.18 -15.96
C TYR A 205 -15.71 -19.31 -16.56
N LYS A 206 -16.41 -19.82 -17.60
CA LYS A 206 -17.54 -19.13 -18.22
C LYS A 206 -18.69 -18.93 -17.26
N ASP A 207 -19.09 -20.00 -16.57
CA ASP A 207 -20.24 -20.00 -15.65
C ASP A 207 -20.02 -19.02 -14.49
N LEU A 208 -18.85 -19.06 -13.84
CA LEU A 208 -18.49 -18.12 -12.78
C LEU A 208 -18.40 -16.68 -13.28
N SER A 209 -17.84 -16.48 -14.48
CA SER A 209 -17.72 -15.13 -15.07
C SER A 209 -19.10 -14.57 -15.45
N ALA A 210 -20.00 -15.38 -15.99
CA ALA A 210 -21.36 -14.98 -16.35
C ALA A 210 -22.21 -14.68 -15.11
N SER A 211 -21.95 -15.37 -14.00
CA SER A 211 -22.62 -15.15 -12.71
C SER A 211 -22.03 -13.99 -11.90
N GLY A 212 -21.05 -13.25 -12.46
CA GLY A 212 -20.42 -12.12 -11.78
C GLY A 212 -19.25 -12.45 -10.84
N PHE A 213 -18.84 -13.72 -10.76
CA PHE A 213 -17.75 -14.18 -9.88
C PHE A 213 -16.41 -14.29 -10.62
N LYS A 214 -16.00 -13.24 -11.33
CA LYS A 214 -14.73 -13.24 -12.09
C LYS A 214 -13.48 -13.46 -11.22
N ILE A 215 -13.49 -12.98 -9.97
CA ILE A 215 -12.40 -13.24 -9.02
C ILE A 215 -12.34 -14.73 -8.69
N ALA A 216 -13.48 -15.38 -8.45
CA ALA A 216 -13.52 -16.81 -8.22
C ALA A 216 -13.11 -17.62 -9.47
N ALA A 217 -13.51 -17.18 -10.67
CA ALA A 217 -13.06 -17.77 -11.93
C ALA A 217 -11.54 -17.69 -12.11
N ASP A 218 -10.95 -16.51 -11.81
CA ASP A 218 -9.51 -16.30 -11.80
C ASP A 218 -8.80 -17.26 -10.82
N ILE A 219 -9.25 -17.29 -9.57
CA ILE A 219 -8.65 -18.14 -8.53
C ILE A 219 -8.75 -19.63 -8.87
N SER A 220 -9.92 -20.08 -9.36
CA SER A 220 -10.19 -21.49 -9.57
C SER A 220 -9.47 -22.08 -10.77
N CYS A 221 -9.35 -21.30 -11.86
CA CYS A 221 -8.98 -21.85 -13.16
C CYS A 221 -7.50 -21.69 -13.51
N PHE A 222 -6.80 -20.66 -12.99
CA PHE A 222 -5.39 -20.45 -13.31
C PHE A 222 -4.44 -21.30 -12.47
N GLN A 223 -3.23 -21.57 -13.01
CA GLN A 223 -2.32 -22.60 -12.51
C GLN A 223 -1.28 -22.08 -11.50
N SER A 224 -1.24 -20.78 -11.22
CA SER A 224 -0.31 -20.14 -10.28
C SER A 224 -1.05 -19.14 -9.38
N HIS A 225 -0.39 -18.71 -8.31
CA HIS A 225 -0.82 -17.56 -7.50
C HIS A 225 -0.24 -16.26 -8.11
N HIS A 226 -0.48 -16.06 -9.40
CA HIS A 226 0.13 -14.95 -10.13
C HIS A 226 -0.17 -13.59 -9.48
N LEU A 227 0.78 -12.67 -9.62
CA LEU A 227 0.57 -11.29 -9.20
C LEU A 227 -0.53 -10.65 -10.05
N ASN A 228 -1.57 -10.15 -9.39
CA ASN A 228 -2.63 -9.41 -10.06
C ASN A 228 -2.23 -7.95 -10.32
N HIS A 229 -1.52 -7.36 -9.39
CA HIS A 229 -0.88 -6.07 -9.51
C HIS A 229 0.38 -6.00 -8.67
N LEU A 230 1.24 -5.04 -8.99
CA LEU A 230 2.34 -4.59 -8.17
C LEU A 230 2.36 -3.06 -8.21
N THR A 231 2.29 -2.43 -7.04
CA THR A 231 2.00 -1.01 -6.88
C THR A 231 3.21 -0.30 -6.30
N PRO A 232 3.84 0.64 -7.01
CA PRO A 232 4.85 1.51 -6.46
C PRO A 232 4.23 2.64 -5.64
N ASN A 233 5.02 3.20 -4.71
CA ASN A 233 4.71 4.40 -3.98
C ASN A 233 5.14 5.66 -4.76
N THR A 234 4.39 6.75 -4.61
CA THR A 234 4.71 8.07 -5.19
C THR A 234 4.70 9.17 -4.13
N PHE A 235 5.35 10.30 -4.41
CA PHE A 235 5.29 11.49 -3.56
C PHE A 235 4.06 12.35 -3.83
N SER A 236 3.46 12.24 -5.02
CA SER A 236 2.21 12.90 -5.35
C SER A 236 1.47 12.11 -6.41
N ILE A 237 0.34 11.53 -5.99
CA ILE A 237 -0.51 10.78 -6.90
C ILE A 237 -1.12 11.68 -7.97
N ASP A 238 -1.41 12.94 -7.67
CA ASP A 238 -2.01 13.87 -8.62
C ASP A 238 -1.04 14.25 -9.75
N LEU A 239 0.26 14.42 -9.44
CA LEU A 239 1.27 14.68 -10.46
C LEU A 239 1.51 13.45 -11.32
N TYR A 240 1.62 12.27 -10.67
CA TYR A 240 1.78 11.02 -11.39
C TYR A 240 0.58 10.71 -12.30
N THR A 241 -0.65 10.86 -11.81
CA THR A 241 -1.87 10.61 -12.58
C THR A 241 -1.96 11.52 -13.79
N ALA A 242 -1.62 12.82 -13.62
CA ALA A 242 -1.57 13.77 -14.72
C ALA A 242 -0.52 13.34 -15.77
N ALA A 243 0.67 12.94 -15.32
CA ALA A 243 1.73 12.46 -16.19
C ALA A 243 1.33 11.19 -16.96
N MET A 244 0.70 10.21 -16.28
CA MET A 244 0.23 8.99 -16.92
C MET A 244 -0.83 9.27 -17.98
N LYS A 245 -1.83 10.11 -17.71
CA LYS A 245 -2.86 10.50 -18.69
C LYS A 245 -2.24 11.17 -19.91
N HIS A 246 -1.21 11.99 -19.72
CA HIS A 246 -0.48 12.60 -20.82
C HIS A 246 0.33 11.56 -21.62
N CYS A 247 1.12 10.73 -20.97
CA CYS A 247 1.94 9.70 -21.63
C CYS A 247 1.09 8.65 -22.36
N LEU A 248 -0.11 8.33 -21.87
CA LEU A 248 -1.07 7.43 -22.52
C LEU A 248 -1.81 8.10 -23.70
N GLY A 249 -1.63 9.41 -23.92
CA GLY A 249 -2.28 10.17 -24.98
C GLY A 249 -3.74 10.55 -24.71
N GLU A 250 -4.19 10.46 -23.46
CA GLU A 250 -5.53 10.87 -23.03
C GLU A 250 -5.65 12.40 -22.86
N GLN A 251 -4.51 13.06 -22.60
CA GLN A 251 -4.38 14.51 -22.40
C GLN A 251 -3.19 15.06 -23.18
N ASP A 252 -3.33 16.27 -23.69
CA ASP A 252 -2.25 16.94 -24.43
C ASP A 252 -1.20 17.59 -23.51
N ALA A 253 -0.11 18.05 -24.12
CA ALA A 253 1.02 18.67 -23.41
C ALA A 253 0.62 20.00 -22.73
N THR A 254 -0.33 20.76 -23.29
CA THR A 254 -0.80 22.02 -22.71
C THR A 254 -1.57 21.78 -21.43
N TRP A 255 -2.50 20.81 -21.46
CA TRP A 255 -3.23 20.39 -20.27
C TRP A 255 -2.28 19.87 -19.18
N PHE A 256 -1.31 19.00 -19.56
CA PHE A 256 -0.37 18.46 -18.60
C PHE A 256 0.49 19.56 -17.94
N ALA A 257 1.05 20.49 -18.72
CA ALA A 257 1.85 21.59 -18.18
C ALA A 257 1.07 22.44 -17.16
N ALA A 258 -0.18 22.80 -17.46
CA ALA A 258 -1.03 23.55 -16.55
C ALA A 258 -1.38 22.76 -15.28
N ARG A 259 -1.66 21.45 -15.40
CA ARG A 259 -1.94 20.60 -14.25
C ARG A 259 -0.71 20.39 -13.39
N ALA A 260 0.46 20.16 -13.98
CA ALA A 260 1.74 20.03 -13.28
C ALA A 260 2.09 21.29 -12.49
N GLU A 261 1.93 22.49 -13.09
CA GLU A 261 2.14 23.78 -12.39
C GLU A 261 1.21 23.88 -11.17
N THR A 262 -0.07 23.52 -11.32
CA THR A 262 -1.06 23.54 -10.22
C THR A 262 -0.67 22.61 -9.08
N VAL A 263 -0.32 21.34 -9.39
CA VAL A 263 0.04 20.34 -8.37
C VAL A 263 1.35 20.70 -7.67
N LEU A 264 2.37 21.08 -8.42
CA LEU A 264 3.65 21.55 -7.85
C LEU A 264 3.45 22.79 -6.97
N GLY A 265 2.54 23.70 -7.35
CA GLY A 265 2.16 24.86 -6.55
C GLY A 265 1.51 24.48 -5.22
N ARG A 266 0.64 23.44 -5.22
CA ARG A 266 0.07 22.89 -3.99
C ARG A 266 1.16 22.30 -3.09
N ILE A 267 2.06 21.48 -3.62
CA ILE A 267 3.19 20.91 -2.85
C ILE A 267 4.07 22.01 -2.25
N ALA A 268 4.33 23.08 -3.00
CA ALA A 268 5.09 24.23 -2.50
C ALA A 268 4.35 24.97 -1.36
N ALA A 269 3.02 25.08 -1.44
CA ALA A 269 2.19 25.69 -0.39
C ALA A 269 2.14 24.80 0.88
N GLU A 270 2.03 23.49 0.74
CA GLU A 270 2.11 22.54 1.83
C GLU A 270 3.48 22.59 2.51
N ALA A 271 4.56 22.54 1.73
CA ALA A 271 5.93 22.75 2.24
C ALA A 271 6.06 24.10 2.94
N ALA A 272 5.39 25.15 2.45
CA ALA A 272 5.35 26.45 3.09
C ALA A 272 4.63 26.45 4.44
N ALA A 273 3.59 25.67 4.65
CA ALA A 273 2.86 25.53 5.90
C ALA A 273 3.49 24.54 6.89
N ASP A 274 4.35 23.64 6.41
CA ASP A 274 4.97 22.57 7.20
C ASP A 274 6.11 23.10 8.08
N THR A 275 5.74 23.58 9.28
CA THR A 275 6.71 24.16 10.25
C THR A 275 7.57 23.11 10.92
N HIS A 276 7.12 21.86 10.99
CA HIS A 276 7.79 20.73 11.64
C HIS A 276 8.34 19.69 10.65
N ARG A 277 8.23 19.95 9.35
CA ARG A 277 8.61 19.04 8.25
C ARG A 277 7.89 17.69 8.31
N ASP A 278 6.64 17.69 8.75
CA ASP A 278 5.85 16.48 8.94
C ASP A 278 5.63 15.74 7.61
N SER A 279 5.37 16.46 6.52
CA SER A 279 5.27 15.89 5.18
C SER A 279 6.59 15.28 4.71
N MET A 280 7.73 15.90 5.05
CA MET A 280 9.05 15.36 4.72
C MET A 280 9.32 14.05 5.48
N LYS A 281 9.02 13.99 6.76
CA LYS A 281 9.14 12.77 7.58
C LYS A 281 8.28 11.64 7.03
N LEU A 282 7.06 11.96 6.56
CA LEU A 282 6.12 11.00 6.00
C LEU A 282 6.63 10.40 4.68
N HIS A 283 7.11 11.23 3.76
CA HIS A 283 7.52 10.77 2.42
C HIS A 283 8.96 10.25 2.38
N PHE A 284 9.86 10.80 3.19
CA PHE A 284 11.28 10.48 3.18
C PHE A 284 11.72 9.65 4.39
N LYS A 285 10.92 8.67 4.79
CA LYS A 285 11.16 7.81 5.97
C LYS A 285 12.50 7.07 5.97
N HIS A 286 13.20 7.01 4.85
CA HIS A 286 14.54 6.43 4.76
C HIS A 286 15.65 7.43 5.09
N ILE A 287 15.34 8.73 5.13
CA ILE A 287 16.28 9.76 5.52
C ILE A 287 16.23 9.91 7.03
N PRO A 288 17.39 9.90 7.72
CA PRO A 288 17.44 10.09 9.16
C PRO A 288 16.76 11.40 9.60
N LEU A 289 16.00 11.35 10.69
CA LEU A 289 15.26 12.52 11.20
C LEU A 289 16.17 13.70 11.54
N ASP A 290 17.38 13.43 12.04
CA ASP A 290 18.39 14.45 12.32
C ASP A 290 18.92 15.12 11.04
N GLU A 291 18.89 14.46 9.90
CA GLU A 291 19.17 15.10 8.60
C GLU A 291 18.00 15.99 8.17
N ILE A 292 16.77 15.51 8.25
CA ILE A 292 15.58 16.32 7.95
C ILE A 292 15.51 17.56 8.85
N ALA A 293 15.91 17.43 10.12
CA ALA A 293 15.93 18.54 11.08
C ALA A 293 16.90 19.67 10.69
N LYS A 294 17.94 19.37 9.92
CA LYS A 294 18.91 20.37 9.43
C LYS A 294 18.39 21.20 8.27
N TRP A 295 17.35 20.74 7.56
CA TRP A 295 16.80 21.48 6.44
C TRP A 295 16.08 22.74 6.93
N SER A 296 16.33 23.85 6.28
CA SER A 296 15.69 25.13 6.60
C SER A 296 15.05 25.74 5.36
N ARG A 297 13.99 26.52 5.54
CA ARG A 297 13.33 27.15 4.41
C ARG A 297 14.25 28.13 3.70
N ALA A 298 14.30 28.01 2.38
CA ALA A 298 14.91 29.01 1.53
C ALA A 298 14.00 30.24 1.44
N SER A 299 14.60 31.42 1.42
CA SER A 299 13.87 32.66 1.09
C SER A 299 13.60 32.70 -0.40
N MET A 300 12.32 32.77 -0.78
CA MET A 300 11.91 32.86 -2.18
C MET A 300 10.72 33.82 -2.29
N SER A 301 10.80 34.77 -3.23
CA SER A 301 9.68 35.66 -3.52
C SER A 301 8.56 34.93 -4.27
N PRO A 302 7.31 35.42 -4.23
CA PRO A 302 6.21 34.85 -5.02
C PRO A 302 6.50 34.81 -6.54
N ALA A 303 7.21 35.77 -7.06
CA ALA A 303 7.58 35.80 -8.47
C ALA A 303 8.61 34.72 -8.84
N GLU A 304 9.61 34.50 -7.99
CA GLU A 304 10.61 33.44 -8.15
C GLU A 304 9.95 32.07 -8.05
N LEU A 305 9.05 31.87 -7.08
CA LEU A 305 8.28 30.63 -6.97
C LEU A 305 7.44 30.36 -8.22
N THR A 306 6.69 31.35 -8.70
CA THR A 306 5.89 31.21 -9.93
C THR A 306 6.77 30.85 -11.13
N SER A 307 7.93 31.48 -11.27
CA SER A 307 8.88 31.17 -12.35
C SER A 307 9.43 29.75 -12.23
N LEU A 308 9.77 29.32 -11.01
CA LEU A 308 10.25 27.96 -10.74
C LEU A 308 9.19 26.89 -11.11
N LEU A 309 7.94 27.08 -10.69
CA LEU A 309 6.85 26.14 -10.98
C LEU A 309 6.62 25.99 -12.48
N LYS A 310 6.58 27.09 -13.22
CA LYS A 310 6.47 27.07 -14.70
C LYS A 310 7.65 26.36 -15.35
N THR A 311 8.86 26.62 -14.86
CA THR A 311 10.08 25.99 -15.38
C THR A 311 10.04 24.48 -15.17
N LEU A 312 9.68 24.01 -13.97
CA LEU A 312 9.59 22.57 -13.66
C LEU A 312 8.48 21.89 -14.47
N ALA A 313 7.31 22.51 -14.62
CA ALA A 313 6.24 21.99 -15.45
C ALA A 313 6.66 21.86 -16.92
N ALA A 314 7.37 22.87 -17.46
CA ALA A 314 7.90 22.82 -18.82
C ALA A 314 8.99 21.75 -18.99
N GLN A 315 9.88 21.59 -18.02
CA GLN A 315 10.91 20.53 -18.02
C GLN A 315 10.28 19.14 -18.00
N LEU A 316 9.28 18.89 -17.15
CA LEU A 316 8.55 17.63 -17.13
C LEU A 316 7.82 17.35 -18.45
N THR A 317 7.19 18.37 -19.04
CA THR A 317 6.53 18.25 -20.34
C THR A 317 7.52 17.87 -21.43
N ALA A 318 8.71 18.47 -21.44
CA ALA A 318 9.79 18.14 -22.37
C ALA A 318 10.35 16.71 -22.11
N GLU A 319 10.46 16.31 -20.84
CA GLU A 319 10.86 14.94 -20.47
C GLU A 319 9.89 13.91 -21.05
N PHE A 320 8.59 14.11 -20.84
CA PHE A 320 7.56 13.17 -21.32
C PHE A 320 7.33 13.21 -22.83
N ALA A 321 7.90 14.18 -23.55
CA ALA A 321 7.93 14.17 -25.02
C ALA A 321 8.95 13.17 -25.62
N LYS A 322 9.84 12.59 -24.80
CA LYS A 322 10.84 11.63 -25.26
C LYS A 322 10.18 10.29 -25.63
N PRO A 323 10.77 9.52 -26.58
CA PRO A 323 10.16 8.29 -27.09
C PRO A 323 9.87 7.22 -26.05
N GLU A 324 10.66 7.11 -24.98
CA GLU A 324 10.49 6.14 -23.90
C GLU A 324 9.20 6.33 -23.10
N TYR A 325 8.61 7.53 -23.14
CA TYR A 325 7.35 7.87 -22.49
C TYR A 325 6.12 7.82 -23.42
N ALA A 326 6.27 7.36 -24.66
CA ALA A 326 5.17 7.24 -25.61
C ALA A 326 4.30 5.99 -25.31
N LEU A 327 3.63 5.98 -24.15
CA LEU A 327 2.88 4.84 -23.62
C LEU A 327 1.61 4.53 -24.42
N SER A 328 1.08 5.49 -25.18
CA SER A 328 -0.05 5.31 -26.09
C SER A 328 0.18 4.25 -27.17
N LYS A 329 1.44 3.88 -27.43
CA LYS A 329 1.82 2.79 -28.36
C LYS A 329 1.75 1.40 -27.74
N LEU A 330 1.63 1.30 -26.40
CA LEU A 330 1.49 0.04 -25.71
C LEU A 330 0.01 -0.37 -25.63
N LYS A 331 -0.21 -1.67 -25.46
CA LYS A 331 -1.57 -2.17 -25.20
C LYS A 331 -2.02 -1.69 -23.83
N HIS A 332 -3.09 -0.90 -23.79
CA HIS A 332 -3.71 -0.41 -22.56
C HIS A 332 -5.21 -0.20 -22.74
N ALA A 333 -5.93 -0.11 -21.61
CA ALA A 333 -7.36 0.21 -21.57
C ALA A 333 -7.66 1.64 -21.07
N GLY A 334 -6.61 2.46 -20.92
CA GLY A 334 -6.66 3.81 -20.38
C GLY A 334 -6.41 3.89 -18.88
N PHE A 335 -6.41 5.11 -18.35
CA PHE A 335 -6.25 5.40 -16.94
C PHE A 335 -7.63 5.56 -16.25
N LYS A 336 -7.69 5.49 -14.92
CA LYS A 336 -8.93 5.76 -14.19
C LYS A 336 -9.33 7.24 -14.30
N ASP A 337 -10.63 7.49 -14.14
CA ASP A 337 -11.17 8.83 -14.23
C ASP A 337 -11.00 9.61 -12.89
N PHE A 338 -10.81 8.92 -11.79
CA PHE A 338 -10.69 9.48 -10.44
C PHE A 338 -9.78 8.66 -9.55
N THR A 339 -9.13 9.32 -8.58
CA THR A 339 -8.31 8.71 -7.52
C THR A 339 -9.20 8.23 -6.38
N GLU A 340 -8.89 7.07 -5.80
CA GLU A 340 -9.59 6.51 -4.63
C GLU A 340 -8.85 6.86 -3.33
N GLY A 341 -9.60 6.99 -2.23
CA GLY A 341 -9.07 7.37 -0.92
C GLY A 341 -9.62 8.72 -0.44
N PRO A 342 -8.95 9.39 0.51
CA PRO A 342 -9.38 10.69 1.01
C PRO A 342 -9.22 11.80 -0.06
N SER A 343 -9.73 12.99 0.23
CA SER A 343 -9.45 14.16 -0.62
C SER A 343 -7.96 14.49 -0.62
N GLU A 344 -7.50 15.18 -1.65
CA GLU A 344 -6.09 15.47 -1.92
C GLU A 344 -5.40 16.31 -0.82
N ASP A 345 -6.18 16.99 0.03
CA ASP A 345 -5.70 17.82 1.13
C ASP A 345 -5.87 17.15 2.51
N THR A 346 -6.30 15.89 2.55
CA THR A 346 -6.59 15.16 3.80
C THR A 346 -5.59 14.01 3.98
N PRO A 347 -4.48 14.23 4.76
CA PRO A 347 -3.37 13.29 4.80
C PRO A 347 -3.62 12.13 5.77
N VAL A 348 -4.63 11.29 5.49
CA VAL A 348 -4.94 10.10 6.29
C VAL A 348 -5.01 8.84 5.41
N LEU A 349 -4.57 7.72 5.94
CA LEU A 349 -4.54 6.41 5.30
C LEU A 349 -3.72 6.40 4.00
N LEU A 350 -4.35 6.25 2.84
CA LEU A 350 -3.69 6.26 1.54
C LEU A 350 -4.65 6.68 0.42
N ARG A 351 -4.07 7.16 -0.68
CA ARG A 351 -4.76 7.39 -1.96
C ARG A 351 -4.21 6.42 -3.00
N GLN A 352 -5.06 5.92 -3.86
CA GLN A 352 -4.69 4.98 -4.92
C GLN A 352 -5.29 5.38 -6.26
N ASP A 353 -4.54 5.12 -7.32
CA ASP A 353 -5.01 5.25 -8.69
C ASP A 353 -4.45 4.10 -9.54
N ALA A 354 -4.99 3.86 -10.73
CA ALA A 354 -4.58 2.74 -11.56
C ALA A 354 -4.85 2.99 -13.04
N TYR A 355 -4.12 2.32 -13.91
CA TYR A 355 -4.61 2.07 -15.25
C TYR A 355 -5.61 0.92 -15.24
N LYS A 356 -6.59 0.97 -16.18
CA LYS A 356 -7.67 -0.02 -16.29
C LYS A 356 -7.10 -1.40 -16.60
N ALA A 357 -7.78 -2.44 -16.12
CA ALA A 357 -7.30 -3.80 -16.25
C ALA A 357 -7.04 -4.22 -17.70
N LEU A 358 -5.95 -4.93 -17.90
CA LEU A 358 -5.53 -5.44 -19.19
C LEU A 358 -6.32 -6.70 -19.55
N THR A 359 -6.60 -6.85 -20.85
CA THR A 359 -7.18 -8.07 -21.40
C THR A 359 -6.07 -8.87 -22.06
N GLU A 360 -5.84 -10.07 -21.55
CA GLU A 360 -4.74 -10.96 -21.92
C GLU A 360 -5.27 -12.27 -22.51
N ALA A 361 -4.54 -12.86 -23.44
CA ALA A 361 -4.86 -14.18 -23.98
C ALA A 361 -4.62 -15.26 -22.91
N VAL A 362 -5.55 -16.20 -22.81
CA VAL A 362 -5.46 -17.35 -21.90
C VAL A 362 -5.82 -18.63 -22.65
N ARG A 363 -5.13 -19.71 -22.26
CA ARG A 363 -5.27 -21.02 -22.87
C ARG A 363 -5.73 -22.03 -21.84
N PHE A 364 -6.93 -22.57 -22.05
CA PHE A 364 -7.47 -23.67 -21.27
C PHE A 364 -7.04 -24.99 -21.90
N THR A 365 -6.57 -25.92 -21.08
CA THR A 365 -6.26 -27.29 -21.48
C THR A 365 -7.00 -28.24 -20.56
N GLU A 366 -7.93 -29.01 -21.10
CA GLU A 366 -8.73 -29.99 -20.36
C GLU A 366 -8.03 -31.34 -20.26
N ASP A 367 -8.54 -32.25 -19.43
CA ASP A 367 -7.91 -33.56 -19.18
C ASP A 367 -7.95 -34.48 -20.41
N ASP A 368 -8.92 -34.31 -21.30
CA ASP A 368 -9.06 -35.03 -22.55
C ASP A 368 -8.16 -34.48 -23.67
N GLY A 369 -7.33 -33.47 -23.36
CA GLY A 369 -6.45 -32.78 -24.35
C GLY A 369 -7.16 -31.68 -25.13
N THR A 370 -8.44 -31.41 -24.90
CA THR A 370 -9.14 -30.30 -25.55
C THR A 370 -8.51 -28.96 -25.16
N VAL A 371 -8.28 -28.11 -26.15
CA VAL A 371 -7.71 -26.77 -25.96
C VAL A 371 -8.73 -25.72 -26.36
N ALA A 372 -8.93 -24.72 -25.49
CA ALA A 372 -9.74 -23.55 -25.77
C ALA A 372 -8.93 -22.27 -25.47
N GLU A 373 -8.97 -21.32 -26.41
CA GLU A 373 -8.35 -20.01 -26.21
C GLU A 373 -9.42 -18.95 -26.03
N THR A 374 -9.18 -18.04 -25.08
CA THR A 374 -10.06 -16.91 -24.80
C THR A 374 -9.23 -15.76 -24.22
N THR A 375 -9.90 -14.79 -23.63
CA THR A 375 -9.24 -13.66 -22.97
C THR A 375 -9.66 -13.56 -21.51
N HIS A 376 -8.76 -13.05 -20.68
CA HIS A 376 -8.99 -12.73 -19.28
C HIS A 376 -8.62 -11.28 -19.00
N THR A 377 -9.45 -10.59 -18.23
CA THR A 377 -9.23 -9.18 -17.86
C THR A 377 -9.18 -9.09 -16.34
N ALA A 378 -7.98 -9.03 -15.77
CA ALA A 378 -7.80 -8.96 -14.32
C ALA A 378 -6.57 -8.19 -13.89
N ARG A 379 -5.44 -8.30 -14.61
CA ARG A 379 -4.18 -7.70 -14.17
C ARG A 379 -4.12 -6.22 -14.55
N PHE A 380 -3.65 -5.41 -13.63
CA PHE A 380 -3.54 -3.95 -13.78
C PHE A 380 -2.31 -3.44 -13.03
N GLY A 381 -1.99 -2.16 -13.19
CA GLY A 381 -0.99 -1.50 -12.38
C GLY A 381 -1.62 -0.36 -11.62
N GLU A 382 -1.17 -0.19 -10.40
CA GLU A 382 -1.61 0.85 -9.49
C GLU A 382 -0.45 1.77 -9.14
N ILE A 383 -0.78 2.85 -8.49
CA ILE A 383 0.10 3.78 -7.81
C ILE A 383 -0.55 4.14 -6.47
N GLU A 384 0.25 4.34 -5.44
CA GLU A 384 -0.27 4.78 -4.14
C GLU A 384 0.56 5.91 -3.55
N GLU A 385 -0.12 6.74 -2.77
CA GLU A 385 0.46 7.76 -1.90
C GLU A 385 -0.05 7.50 -0.48
N ARG A 386 0.86 7.32 0.48
CA ARG A 386 0.54 6.93 1.85
C ARG A 386 0.68 8.07 2.83
N PHE A 387 -0.26 8.13 3.77
CA PHE A 387 -0.39 9.16 4.77
C PHE A 387 -0.45 8.56 6.19
N TYR A 388 -1.03 9.27 7.14
CA TYR A 388 -1.04 8.90 8.56
C TYR A 388 -2.04 7.79 8.88
N ALA A 389 -1.66 6.90 9.80
CA ALA A 389 -2.53 5.86 10.35
C ALA A 389 -3.57 6.47 11.29
N CYS A 390 -4.84 6.14 11.02
CA CYS A 390 -5.97 6.63 11.82
C CYS A 390 -6.14 5.84 13.12
N THR A 391 -6.53 6.56 14.17
CA THR A 391 -7.16 5.96 15.35
C THR A 391 -8.53 5.37 14.98
N PRO A 392 -9.17 4.53 15.82
CA PRO A 392 -10.53 4.04 15.56
C PRO A 392 -11.53 5.18 15.32
N THR A 393 -11.42 6.29 16.05
CA THR A 393 -12.28 7.48 15.86
C THR A 393 -12.02 8.15 14.52
N GLY A 394 -10.76 8.36 14.15
CA GLY A 394 -10.39 8.92 12.85
C GLY A 394 -10.82 8.01 11.70
N ARG A 395 -10.71 6.69 11.87
CA ARG A 395 -11.15 5.71 10.87
C ARG A 395 -12.67 5.72 10.67
N ALA A 396 -13.45 5.78 11.74
CA ALA A 396 -14.91 5.86 11.64
C ALA A 396 -15.36 7.14 10.91
N LEU A 397 -14.72 8.28 11.21
CA LEU A 397 -14.97 9.52 10.48
C LEU A 397 -14.59 9.38 8.99
N TYR A 398 -13.42 8.82 8.70
CA TYR A 398 -12.97 8.56 7.32
C TYR A 398 -13.98 7.72 6.53
N ASP A 399 -14.44 6.61 7.11
CA ASP A 399 -15.40 5.71 6.45
C ASP A 399 -16.72 6.45 6.15
N THR A 400 -17.17 7.34 7.04
CA THR A 400 -18.36 8.20 6.83
C THR A 400 -18.14 9.19 5.69
N CYS A 401 -17.03 9.92 5.70
CA CYS A 401 -16.69 10.90 4.67
C CYS A 401 -16.54 10.24 3.28
N LEU A 402 -15.89 9.07 3.24
CA LEU A 402 -15.72 8.32 2.00
C LEU A 402 -17.05 7.85 1.43
N ALA A 403 -17.93 7.31 2.26
CA ALA A 403 -19.26 6.87 1.85
C ALA A 403 -20.10 8.03 1.26
N GLU A 404 -20.01 9.21 1.85
CA GLU A 404 -20.70 10.41 1.35
C GLU A 404 -20.10 10.88 0.01
N ALA A 405 -18.78 10.93 -0.11
CA ALA A 405 -18.09 11.30 -1.35
C ALA A 405 -18.40 10.33 -2.49
N ASP A 406 -18.40 9.02 -2.21
CA ASP A 406 -18.75 7.97 -3.17
C ASP A 406 -20.21 8.08 -3.61
N ALA A 407 -21.15 8.32 -2.69
CA ALA A 407 -22.55 8.53 -3.02
C ALA A 407 -22.75 9.79 -3.90
N GLY A 408 -21.98 10.84 -3.68
CA GLY A 408 -21.94 12.03 -4.53
C GLY A 408 -21.48 11.70 -5.96
N ARG A 409 -20.40 10.93 -6.09
CA ARG A 409 -19.87 10.48 -7.38
C ARG A 409 -20.85 9.56 -8.14
N GLU A 410 -21.54 8.66 -7.44
CA GLU A 410 -22.52 7.77 -8.06
C GLU A 410 -23.74 8.52 -8.64
N LYS A 411 -24.08 9.68 -8.09
CA LYS A 411 -25.15 10.53 -8.63
C LYS A 411 -24.80 11.17 -9.97
N ASP A 412 -23.53 11.51 -10.19
CA ASP A 412 -23.04 12.08 -11.46
C ASP A 412 -21.67 11.46 -11.83
N PRO A 413 -21.66 10.24 -12.37
CA PRO A 413 -20.43 9.55 -12.78
C PRO A 413 -19.69 10.24 -13.92
N SER A 414 -20.36 11.16 -14.64
CA SER A 414 -19.77 11.90 -15.76
C SER A 414 -19.01 13.16 -15.33
N LEU A 415 -19.24 13.64 -14.11
CA LEU A 415 -18.66 14.90 -13.62
C LEU A 415 -17.13 14.97 -13.73
N PRO A 416 -16.35 13.91 -13.37
CA PRO A 416 -14.89 13.96 -13.49
C PRO A 416 -14.38 14.23 -14.91
N LYS A 417 -15.13 13.78 -15.93
CA LYS A 417 -14.76 13.99 -17.34
C LYS A 417 -15.21 15.35 -17.86
N ARG A 418 -16.34 15.84 -17.37
CA ARG A 418 -16.95 17.09 -17.83
C ARG A 418 -16.36 18.31 -17.15
N ASP A 419 -16.13 18.22 -15.85
CA ASP A 419 -15.59 19.31 -15.02
C ASP A 419 -14.84 18.71 -13.81
N MET A 420 -13.54 18.52 -13.97
CA MET A 420 -12.68 17.94 -12.93
C MET A 420 -12.61 18.85 -11.69
N ALA A 421 -12.59 20.17 -11.86
CA ALA A 421 -12.50 21.10 -10.73
C ALA A 421 -13.78 21.06 -9.86
N ALA A 422 -14.95 21.00 -10.48
CA ALA A 422 -16.21 20.82 -9.76
C ALA A 422 -16.26 19.45 -9.06
N TYR A 423 -15.76 18.40 -9.71
CA TYR A 423 -15.66 17.07 -9.09
C TYR A 423 -14.74 17.07 -7.86
N GLU A 424 -13.52 17.61 -7.99
CA GLU A 424 -12.56 17.69 -6.87
C GLU A 424 -13.15 18.49 -5.69
N ALA A 425 -13.83 19.60 -5.96
CA ALA A 425 -14.50 20.40 -4.94
C ALA A 425 -15.63 19.63 -4.23
N ALA A 426 -16.48 18.94 -4.99
CA ALA A 426 -17.57 18.12 -4.45
C ALA A 426 -17.03 16.92 -3.64
N TYR A 427 -15.95 16.29 -4.11
CA TYR A 427 -15.32 15.15 -3.42
C TYR A 427 -14.61 15.57 -2.13
N ARG A 428 -14.04 16.79 -2.09
CA ARG A 428 -13.37 17.36 -0.92
C ARG A 428 -14.31 17.72 0.22
N ALA A 429 -15.52 18.16 -0.11
CA ALA A 429 -16.47 18.71 0.87
C ALA A 429 -16.77 17.78 2.07
N PRO A 430 -17.04 16.47 1.90
CA PRO A 430 -17.24 15.54 3.00
C PRO A 430 -16.06 15.42 3.97
N PHE A 431 -14.83 15.64 3.49
CA PHE A 431 -13.60 15.54 4.30
C PHE A 431 -13.25 16.83 5.05
N ALA A 432 -14.09 17.86 5.01
CA ALA A 432 -13.90 19.12 5.74
C ALA A 432 -13.71 18.96 7.26
N PRO A 433 -14.29 17.95 7.96
CA PRO A 433 -14.06 17.75 9.38
C PRO A 433 -12.62 17.39 9.77
N PHE A 434 -11.82 16.85 8.84
CA PHE A 434 -10.41 16.55 9.09
C PHE A 434 -9.56 17.81 9.04
N ALA A 435 -8.72 18.01 10.06
CA ALA A 435 -7.63 18.98 9.98
C ALA A 435 -6.66 18.59 8.83
N LYS A 436 -6.06 19.61 8.21
CA LYS A 436 -5.19 19.44 7.04
C LYS A 436 -3.70 19.34 7.41
N THR A 437 -3.38 19.39 8.69
CA THR A 437 -2.02 19.31 9.22
C THR A 437 -1.91 18.23 10.29
N LEU A 438 -0.73 17.65 10.44
CA LEU A 438 -0.49 16.63 11.47
C LEU A 438 -0.79 17.13 12.89
N PRO A 439 -0.35 18.33 13.34
CA PRO A 439 -0.72 18.84 14.66
C PRO A 439 -2.23 18.93 14.86
N GLY A 440 -2.96 19.37 13.86
CA GLY A 440 -4.42 19.44 13.92
C GLY A 440 -5.07 18.06 14.04
N LEU A 441 -4.61 17.08 13.25
CA LEU A 441 -5.10 15.70 13.29
C LEU A 441 -4.79 15.01 14.64
N ILE A 442 -3.61 15.26 15.21
CA ILE A 442 -3.24 14.80 16.56
C ILE A 442 -4.16 15.46 17.61
N GLY A 443 -4.37 16.79 17.53
CA GLY A 443 -5.26 17.51 18.43
C GLY A 443 -6.71 17.05 18.37
N GLN A 444 -7.18 16.58 17.21
CA GLN A 444 -8.49 15.95 17.03
C GLN A 444 -8.54 14.49 17.52
N GLY A 445 -7.38 13.86 17.82
CA GLY A 445 -7.30 12.46 18.20
C GLY A 445 -7.57 11.49 17.04
N TYR A 446 -7.36 11.90 15.79
CA TYR A 446 -7.71 11.11 14.61
C TYR A 446 -6.56 10.28 14.03
N VAL A 447 -5.31 10.58 14.39
CA VAL A 447 -4.12 9.87 13.92
C VAL A 447 -3.18 9.50 15.06
N TYR A 448 -2.40 8.46 14.85
CA TYR A 448 -1.34 8.04 15.76
C TYR A 448 -0.04 8.78 15.49
N ALA A 449 0.75 9.02 16.54
CA ALA A 449 2.06 9.64 16.45
C ALA A 449 3.10 8.91 17.29
N ARG A 450 4.36 9.25 17.10
CA ARG A 450 5.48 8.88 17.96
C ARG A 450 6.07 10.14 18.54
N TYR A 451 6.48 10.10 19.80
CA TYR A 451 7.07 11.22 20.52
C TYR A 451 8.46 10.87 21.02
N ALA A 452 9.35 11.83 21.02
CA ALA A 452 10.68 11.69 21.61
C ALA A 452 11.12 12.99 22.27
N PRO A 453 11.81 12.97 23.44
CA PRO A 453 12.35 14.17 24.03
C PRO A 453 13.54 14.68 23.22
N THR A 454 13.62 15.97 22.98
CA THR A 454 14.79 16.62 22.38
C THR A 454 15.94 16.72 23.39
N ALA A 455 17.16 16.95 22.89
CA ALA A 455 18.31 17.24 23.78
C ALA A 455 18.04 18.45 24.68
N GLN A 456 17.31 19.47 24.17
CA GLN A 456 16.91 20.64 24.94
C GLN A 456 15.91 20.28 26.04
N GLY A 457 14.95 19.39 25.75
CA GLY A 457 13.97 18.90 26.73
C GLY A 457 14.66 18.12 27.87
N ILE A 458 15.59 17.21 27.52
CA ILE A 458 16.37 16.47 28.52
C ILE A 458 17.21 17.41 29.38
N ALA A 459 17.88 18.41 28.78
CA ALA A 459 18.64 19.40 29.53
C ALA A 459 17.77 20.23 30.47
N ALA A 460 16.58 20.66 30.03
CA ALA A 460 15.62 21.38 30.86
C ALA A 460 15.12 20.55 32.05
N ALA A 461 14.81 19.27 31.82
CA ALA A 461 14.42 18.34 32.88
C ALA A 461 15.54 18.12 33.90
N ASN A 462 16.76 17.89 33.45
CA ASN A 462 17.94 17.70 34.30
C ASN A 462 18.28 18.98 35.11
N ALA A 463 17.97 20.17 34.59
CA ALA A 463 18.12 21.44 35.30
C ALA A 463 16.98 21.70 36.32
N GLY A 464 16.06 20.77 36.50
CA GLY A 464 14.92 20.90 37.43
C GLY A 464 13.86 21.92 36.99
N ARG A 465 13.79 22.28 35.71
CA ARG A 465 12.76 23.19 35.20
C ARG A 465 11.38 22.52 35.31
N ALA A 466 10.39 23.27 35.79
CA ALA A 466 9.02 22.81 35.76
C ALA A 466 8.51 22.70 34.34
N LEU A 467 8.18 21.49 33.90
CA LEU A 467 7.71 21.16 32.55
C LEU A 467 6.23 20.76 32.61
N PRO A 468 5.42 21.11 31.60
CA PRO A 468 4.04 20.62 31.52
C PRO A 468 4.03 19.10 31.16
N THR A 469 2.95 18.41 31.49
CA THR A 469 2.73 17.01 31.06
C THR A 469 2.10 16.91 29.66
N ASP A 470 1.49 17.98 29.17
CA ASP A 470 0.89 18.05 27.85
C ASP A 470 1.99 17.96 26.76
N LEU A 471 1.95 16.90 25.96
CA LEU A 471 2.97 16.62 24.93
C LEU A 471 3.01 17.70 23.85
N MET A 472 1.85 18.22 23.42
CA MET A 472 1.83 19.25 22.38
C MET A 472 2.40 20.58 22.88
N LYS A 473 2.19 20.93 24.15
CA LYS A 473 2.87 22.06 24.77
C LYS A 473 4.38 21.87 24.88
N LEU A 474 4.81 20.64 25.17
CA LEU A 474 6.25 20.32 25.17
C LEU A 474 6.86 20.44 23.76
N VAL A 475 6.10 20.09 22.71
CA VAL A 475 6.48 20.30 21.31
C VAL A 475 6.63 21.80 20.99
N GLU A 476 5.64 22.62 21.36
CA GLU A 476 5.68 24.07 21.18
C GLU A 476 6.89 24.72 21.87
N LEU A 477 7.30 24.17 23.00
CA LEU A 477 8.50 24.61 23.75
C LEU A 477 9.82 24.07 23.19
N GLY A 478 9.78 23.20 22.19
CA GLY A 478 10.95 22.56 21.60
C GLY A 478 11.57 21.46 22.48
N PHE A 479 10.87 20.96 23.51
CA PHE A 479 11.36 19.94 24.44
C PHE A 479 11.01 18.51 24.01
N VAL A 480 10.02 18.36 23.13
CA VAL A 480 9.60 17.10 22.53
C VAL A 480 9.49 17.30 21.02
N GLU A 481 9.93 16.32 20.28
CA GLU A 481 9.66 16.18 18.86
C GLU A 481 8.65 15.04 18.64
N TYR A 482 7.99 15.05 17.49
CA TYR A 482 7.04 14.00 17.12
C TYR A 482 7.09 13.70 15.62
N GLU A 483 6.56 12.56 15.25
CA GLU A 483 6.27 12.18 13.88
C GLU A 483 4.93 11.45 13.82
N GLY A 484 4.15 11.64 12.76
CA GLY A 484 2.93 10.86 12.53
C GLY A 484 3.28 9.43 12.10
N GLN A 485 2.56 8.44 12.64
CA GLN A 485 2.75 7.07 12.19
C GLN A 485 2.14 6.90 10.79
N ARG A 486 2.95 6.41 9.85
CA ARG A 486 2.51 6.17 8.49
C ARG A 486 1.60 4.95 8.43
N TYR A 487 0.55 5.01 7.61
CA TYR A 487 -0.34 3.88 7.37
C TYR A 487 0.34 2.85 6.47
N GLU A 488 0.54 1.64 6.98
CA GLU A 488 1.29 0.57 6.32
C GLU A 488 0.40 -0.60 5.87
N ASP A 489 -0.92 -0.43 5.96
CA ASP A 489 -1.89 -1.47 5.65
C ASP A 489 -2.67 -1.18 4.36
N PHE A 490 -3.80 -1.85 4.17
CA PHE A 490 -4.58 -1.77 2.95
C PHE A 490 -5.97 -1.19 3.20
N LEU A 491 -6.48 -0.48 2.22
CA LEU A 491 -7.93 -0.25 2.08
C LEU A 491 -8.51 -1.51 1.43
N PRO A 492 -9.33 -2.31 2.14
CA PRO A 492 -9.60 -3.70 1.77
C PRO A 492 -10.27 -3.85 0.39
N VAL A 493 -11.16 -2.95 0.03
CA VAL A 493 -11.90 -3.02 -1.23
C VAL A 493 -10.98 -2.79 -2.43
N SER A 494 -10.09 -1.79 -2.34
CA SER A 494 -9.12 -1.52 -3.41
C SER A 494 -8.04 -2.59 -3.50
N ALA A 495 -7.51 -3.05 -2.36
CA ALA A 495 -6.47 -4.08 -2.32
C ALA A 495 -6.91 -5.43 -2.91
N ALA A 496 -8.18 -5.79 -2.77
CA ALA A 496 -8.76 -6.97 -3.43
C ALA A 496 -8.94 -6.78 -4.96
N GLY A 497 -8.61 -5.62 -5.51
CA GLY A 497 -8.87 -5.28 -6.92
C GLY A 497 -10.34 -4.98 -7.21
N ILE A 498 -11.13 -4.68 -6.18
CA ILE A 498 -12.58 -4.44 -6.28
C ILE A 498 -12.81 -2.93 -6.36
N PHE A 499 -12.21 -2.28 -7.32
CA PHE A 499 -12.43 -0.85 -7.58
C PHE A 499 -13.81 -0.59 -8.18
N ALA A 500 -14.41 0.55 -7.86
CA ALA A 500 -15.67 0.96 -8.47
C ALA A 500 -15.59 1.00 -10.00
N SER A 501 -14.46 1.43 -10.57
CA SER A 501 -14.20 1.43 -12.01
C SER A 501 -14.03 0.02 -12.59
N ASN A 502 -13.45 -0.92 -11.85
CA ASN A 502 -13.28 -2.31 -12.28
C ASN A 502 -14.59 -3.11 -12.14
N LEU A 503 -15.43 -2.79 -11.15
CA LEU A 503 -16.74 -3.42 -10.99
C LEU A 503 -17.64 -3.22 -12.20
N GLN A 504 -17.59 -2.06 -12.84
CA GLN A 504 -18.30 -1.84 -14.11
C GLN A 504 -17.75 -2.72 -15.24
N GLN A 505 -16.44 -2.99 -15.27
CA GLN A 505 -15.83 -3.93 -16.21
C GLN A 505 -16.10 -5.39 -15.85
N TYR A 506 -16.19 -5.71 -14.55
CA TYR A 506 -16.38 -7.10 -14.07
C TYR A 506 -17.85 -7.53 -14.02
N GLY A 507 -18.80 -6.62 -14.11
CA GLY A 507 -20.24 -6.94 -14.13
C GLY A 507 -20.75 -7.59 -12.83
N THR A 508 -20.10 -7.32 -11.70
CA THR A 508 -20.37 -8.03 -10.44
C THR A 508 -21.48 -7.37 -9.61
N LYS A 509 -22.70 -7.87 -9.73
CA LYS A 509 -23.68 -7.81 -8.64
C LYS A 509 -23.82 -9.21 -8.08
N SER A 510 -23.42 -9.43 -6.83
CA SER A 510 -23.61 -10.72 -6.16
C SER A 510 -25.11 -11.02 -6.05
N THR A 511 -25.51 -12.20 -6.53
CA THR A 511 -26.90 -12.70 -6.49
C THR A 511 -27.16 -13.60 -5.27
N ALA A 512 -26.17 -13.78 -4.37
CA ALA A 512 -26.34 -14.64 -3.20
C ALA A 512 -27.38 -14.10 -2.21
N HIS A 513 -28.39 -14.92 -1.91
CA HIS A 513 -29.46 -14.60 -0.97
C HIS A 513 -29.08 -14.83 0.50
N VAL A 514 -28.17 -15.78 0.77
CA VAL A 514 -27.63 -16.09 2.10
C VAL A 514 -26.12 -16.07 1.98
N ARG A 515 -25.44 -15.29 2.83
CA ARG A 515 -23.99 -15.17 2.82
C ARG A 515 -23.43 -15.74 4.12
N PRO A 516 -22.53 -16.73 4.08
CA PRO A 516 -21.83 -17.17 5.26
C PRO A 516 -20.99 -16.01 5.81
N THR A 517 -20.85 -15.96 7.13
CA THR A 517 -19.96 -15.02 7.82
C THR A 517 -18.70 -15.77 8.20
N TYR A 518 -17.56 -15.21 7.85
CA TYR A 518 -16.25 -15.77 8.17
C TYR A 518 -15.59 -14.97 9.29
N SER A 519 -14.73 -15.63 10.05
CA SER A 519 -14.04 -15.02 11.18
C SER A 519 -12.53 -15.05 10.99
N GLN A 520 -11.85 -14.12 11.68
CA GLN A 520 -10.39 -14.12 11.76
C GLN A 520 -9.85 -15.46 12.27
N ALA A 521 -10.51 -16.07 13.27
CA ALA A 521 -10.08 -17.34 13.84
C ALA A 521 -10.05 -18.48 12.81
N GLN A 522 -10.99 -18.53 11.87
CA GLN A 522 -10.97 -19.50 10.77
C GLN A 522 -9.75 -19.31 9.85
N LEU A 523 -9.40 -18.06 9.53
CA LEU A 523 -8.22 -17.80 8.71
C LEU A 523 -6.93 -18.09 9.47
N GLU A 524 -6.87 -17.81 10.77
CA GLU A 524 -5.74 -18.17 11.65
C GLU A 524 -5.53 -19.67 11.74
N GLU A 525 -6.60 -20.45 11.84
CA GLU A 525 -6.55 -21.92 11.82
C GLU A 525 -5.98 -22.44 10.49
N ILE A 526 -6.44 -21.89 9.36
CA ILE A 526 -5.92 -22.21 8.03
C ILE A 526 -4.42 -21.89 7.93
N LEU A 527 -4.02 -20.70 8.36
CA LEU A 527 -2.62 -20.24 8.35
C LEU A 527 -1.74 -21.04 9.32
N GLY A 528 -2.30 -21.50 10.44
CA GLY A 528 -1.53 -22.00 11.58
C GLY A 528 -0.76 -20.90 12.33
N LYS A 529 -1.19 -19.63 12.19
CA LYS A 529 -0.57 -18.44 12.79
C LYS A 529 -1.63 -17.43 13.17
N ARG A 530 -1.36 -16.64 14.22
CA ARG A 530 -2.19 -15.48 14.56
C ARG A 530 -2.02 -14.37 13.53
N ILE A 531 -3.08 -13.63 13.29
CA ILE A 531 -3.10 -12.42 12.47
C ILE A 531 -2.94 -11.22 13.40
N ILE A 532 -1.95 -10.39 13.13
CA ILE A 532 -1.64 -9.20 13.92
C ILE A 532 -2.67 -8.11 13.58
N ASP A 533 -3.31 -7.56 14.60
CA ASP A 533 -4.14 -6.36 14.41
C ASP A 533 -3.24 -5.11 14.34
N SER A 534 -3.22 -4.45 13.20
CA SER A 534 -2.40 -3.27 13.00
C SER A 534 -2.82 -2.08 13.85
N THR A 535 -4.09 -1.96 14.23
CA THR A 535 -4.56 -0.92 15.15
C THR A 535 -3.89 -1.07 16.51
N THR A 536 -3.78 -2.30 17.01
CA THR A 536 -3.03 -2.61 18.23
C THR A 536 -1.56 -2.23 18.12
N VAL A 537 -0.94 -2.46 16.96
CA VAL A 537 0.46 -2.07 16.72
C VAL A 537 0.63 -0.55 16.74
N TYR A 538 -0.20 0.19 16.00
CA TYR A 538 -0.12 1.67 15.99
C TYR A 538 -0.38 2.27 17.37
N ALA A 539 -1.41 1.79 18.06
CA ALA A 539 -1.74 2.25 19.42
C ALA A 539 -0.62 1.95 20.43
N GLY A 540 0.00 0.77 20.33
CA GLY A 540 1.10 0.38 21.21
C GLY A 540 2.35 1.22 20.99
N ILE A 541 2.73 1.48 19.74
CA ILE A 541 3.87 2.35 19.39
C ILE A 541 3.63 3.78 19.88
N ASP A 542 2.41 4.33 19.68
CA ASP A 542 2.03 5.65 20.20
C ASP A 542 2.16 5.71 21.73
N ALA A 543 1.58 4.71 22.40
CA ALA A 543 1.58 4.64 23.87
C ALA A 543 2.99 4.48 24.44
N GLU A 544 3.80 3.59 23.90
CA GLU A 544 5.17 3.35 24.32
C GLU A 544 6.03 4.62 24.18
N SER A 545 5.91 5.32 23.07
CA SER A 545 6.63 6.57 22.81
C SER A 545 6.26 7.68 23.78
N LYS A 546 4.98 7.79 24.15
CA LYS A 546 4.49 8.76 25.18
C LYS A 546 5.06 8.44 26.55
N LEU A 547 4.94 7.18 26.99
CA LEU A 547 5.46 6.75 28.30
C LEU A 547 6.97 6.93 28.41
N ASP A 548 7.73 6.57 27.37
CA ASP A 548 9.18 6.73 27.32
C ASP A 548 9.59 8.22 27.34
N THR A 549 8.88 9.07 26.61
CA THR A 549 9.09 10.52 26.60
C THR A 549 8.90 11.13 27.98
N TRP A 550 7.77 10.87 28.65
CA TRP A 550 7.54 11.34 30.01
C TRP A 550 8.53 10.77 31.02
N LYS A 551 8.92 9.50 30.89
CA LYS A 551 9.93 8.88 31.74
C LYS A 551 11.27 9.60 31.61
N LYS A 552 11.75 9.86 30.39
CA LYS A 552 13.01 10.55 30.11
C LYS A 552 13.02 12.00 30.58
N LEU A 553 11.86 12.66 30.59
CA LEU A 553 11.68 14.02 31.09
C LEU A 553 11.37 14.10 32.60
N GLY A 554 11.29 12.95 33.32
CA GLY A 554 10.96 12.91 34.74
C GLY A 554 9.51 13.28 35.05
N LEU A 555 8.60 13.24 34.06
CA LEU A 555 7.21 13.67 34.19
C LEU A 555 6.21 12.53 34.44
N LEU A 556 6.62 11.28 34.30
CA LEU A 556 5.74 10.11 34.31
C LEU A 556 4.86 10.02 35.57
N ALA A 557 5.40 10.41 36.74
CA ALA A 557 4.63 10.43 37.99
C ALA A 557 3.54 11.51 38.06
N GLN A 558 3.63 12.52 37.19
CA GLN A 558 2.67 13.64 37.11
C GLN A 558 1.53 13.35 36.12
N VAL A 559 1.69 12.31 35.26
CA VAL A 559 0.64 11.87 34.35
C VAL A 559 -0.48 11.20 35.18
N PRO A 560 -1.78 11.49 34.90
CA PRO A 560 -2.89 10.87 35.59
C PRO A 560 -2.80 9.33 35.57
N ALA A 561 -3.04 8.71 36.74
CA ALA A 561 -2.87 7.26 36.89
C ALA A 561 -3.73 6.43 35.87
N ALA A 562 -4.96 6.90 35.61
CA ALA A 562 -5.85 6.25 34.65
C ALA A 562 -5.31 6.31 33.21
N GLU A 563 -4.77 7.45 32.80
CA GLU A 563 -4.14 7.63 31.47
C GLU A 563 -2.90 6.74 31.34
N ARG A 564 -2.03 6.76 32.36
CA ARG A 564 -0.84 5.90 32.37
C ARG A 564 -1.21 4.41 32.26
N ALA A 565 -2.17 3.94 33.05
CA ALA A 565 -2.62 2.55 33.02
C ALA A 565 -3.20 2.14 31.64
N ALA A 566 -3.93 3.04 30.98
CA ALA A 566 -4.44 2.79 29.64
C ALA A 566 -3.32 2.65 28.60
N LEU A 567 -2.29 3.50 28.68
CA LEU A 567 -1.12 3.42 27.79
C LEU A 567 -0.28 2.17 28.06
N GLU A 568 -0.04 1.82 29.35
CA GLU A 568 0.66 0.58 29.72
C GLU A 568 -0.07 -0.67 29.21
N SER A 569 -1.41 -0.66 29.25
CA SER A 569 -2.23 -1.73 28.67
C SER A 569 -2.07 -1.83 27.14
N ALA A 570 -2.06 -0.71 26.44
CA ALA A 570 -1.85 -0.67 25.00
C ALA A 570 -0.46 -1.20 24.61
N VAL A 571 0.59 -0.84 25.36
CA VAL A 571 1.95 -1.37 25.17
C VAL A 571 1.99 -2.87 25.40
N SER A 572 1.36 -3.37 26.45
CA SER A 572 1.30 -4.81 26.76
C SER A 572 0.58 -5.59 25.64
N ALA A 573 -0.52 -5.06 25.11
CA ALA A 573 -1.24 -5.67 23.99
C ALA A 573 -0.38 -5.70 22.71
N TYR A 574 0.34 -4.62 22.44
CA TYR A 574 1.27 -4.53 21.30
C TYR A 574 2.39 -5.58 21.40
N HIS A 575 3.10 -5.65 22.52
CA HIS A 575 4.16 -6.63 22.70
C HIS A 575 3.65 -8.07 22.61
N ALA A 576 2.46 -8.35 23.16
CA ALA A 576 1.83 -9.66 23.01
C ALA A 576 1.47 -10.00 21.55
N ALA A 577 1.05 -8.99 20.76
CA ALA A 577 0.69 -9.18 19.36
C ALA A 577 1.91 -9.45 18.46
N VAL A 578 3.05 -8.81 18.73
CA VAL A 578 4.28 -8.97 17.93
C VAL A 578 5.22 -10.04 18.44
N GLY A 579 4.90 -10.68 19.57
CA GLY A 579 5.73 -11.75 20.16
C GLY A 579 7.03 -11.24 20.80
N ALA A 580 7.03 -9.99 21.28
CA ALA A 580 8.18 -9.34 21.93
C ALA A 580 8.18 -9.55 23.46
#